data_6e77e9f615013cd2782833ab988b9e7f
#
_entry.id   6e77e9f615013cd2782833ab988b9e7f
#
_cell.length_a   1.000
_cell.length_b   1.000
_cell.length_c   1.000
_cell.angle_alpha   90.00
_cell.angle_beta   90.00
_cell.angle_gamma   90.00
#
_symmetry.space_group_name_H-M   'P 1'
#
loop_
_entity.id
_entity.type
_entity.pdbx_description
1 polymer ?
#
loop_
_entity_poly.entity_id
_entity_poly.type
_entity_poly.pdbx_seq_one_letter_code
_entity_poly.pdbx_strand_id
1 'polypeptide(L)'
;SFLKEKQSFTGKKVCITAGPTYEQIDAVRFIGNYSSGRMGFELARVFAEKGAEVSLITGPTQQIIEHSNVTRYDVKNAAQMYDKTVECFENCDIAILSAAVADYTPKSTFNTKLKKKTDNLVVELVPTKDILAELGKRKKENQILVGFALETDNELENAKEKLLRKKLDCIVLNS
;
A
#
# COMPACT_ATOMS: atom_id res chain seq x y z
N SER A 1 7.33 -21.33 -25.15
CA SER A 1 6.90 -20.49 -26.22
C SER A 1 6.40 -19.15 -25.67
N PHE A 2 6.71 -18.08 -26.36
CA PHE A 2 6.49 -16.68 -25.99
C PHE A 2 5.03 -16.35 -25.58
N LEU A 3 4.04 -17.01 -26.19
CA LEU A 3 2.62 -16.80 -25.85
C LEU A 3 2.21 -17.43 -24.50
N LYS A 4 2.84 -18.52 -24.08
CA LYS A 4 2.59 -19.14 -22.78
C LYS A 4 3.17 -18.31 -21.61
N GLU A 5 4.29 -17.62 -21.82
CA GLU A 5 4.85 -16.70 -20.80
C GLU A 5 3.99 -15.46 -20.61
N LYS A 6 3.34 -14.94 -21.66
CA LYS A 6 2.46 -13.76 -21.57
C LYS A 6 1.21 -13.99 -20.70
N GLN A 7 0.77 -15.23 -20.50
CA GLN A 7 -0.49 -15.53 -19.78
C GLN A 7 -0.29 -16.33 -18.49
N SER A 8 0.87 -16.21 -17.85
CA SER A 8 1.22 -17.00 -16.67
C SER A 8 0.35 -16.75 -15.44
N PHE A 9 -0.40 -15.64 -15.42
CA PHE A 9 -1.31 -15.26 -14.31
C PHE A 9 -2.78 -15.20 -14.73
N THR A 10 -3.17 -15.80 -15.87
CA THR A 10 -4.57 -15.85 -16.30
C THR A 10 -5.45 -16.49 -15.22
N GLY A 11 -6.55 -15.82 -14.88
CA GLY A 11 -7.48 -16.25 -13.84
C GLY A 11 -7.00 -15.97 -12.40
N LYS A 12 -5.81 -15.36 -12.21
CA LYS A 12 -5.33 -14.92 -10.91
C LYS A 12 -5.80 -13.51 -10.58
N LYS A 13 -6.21 -13.29 -9.35
CA LYS A 13 -6.59 -12.00 -8.79
C LYS A 13 -5.47 -11.46 -7.93
N VAL A 14 -5.00 -10.26 -8.25
CA VAL A 14 -3.86 -9.62 -7.58
C VAL A 14 -4.29 -8.29 -6.98
N CYS A 15 -4.06 -8.12 -5.68
CA CYS A 15 -4.29 -6.87 -4.94
C CYS A 15 -2.95 -6.16 -4.75
N ILE A 16 -2.83 -4.92 -5.18
CA ILE A 16 -1.59 -4.14 -5.07
C ILE A 16 -1.88 -2.79 -4.41
N THR A 17 -1.10 -2.43 -3.38
CA THR A 17 -1.14 -1.07 -2.84
C THR A 17 0.03 -0.25 -3.39
N ALA A 18 -0.20 1.04 -3.68
CA ALA A 18 0.78 1.94 -4.27
C ALA A 18 0.68 3.38 -3.74
N GLY A 19 1.73 4.16 -3.93
CA GLY A 19 1.74 5.57 -3.57
C GLY A 19 1.82 5.85 -2.07
N PRO A 20 1.84 7.13 -1.67
CA PRO A 20 1.80 7.55 -0.27
C PRO A 20 0.37 7.58 0.26
N THR A 21 0.21 7.65 1.59
CA THR A 21 -1.01 8.15 2.22
C THR A 21 -0.79 9.55 2.76
N TYR A 22 -1.85 10.36 2.75
CA TYR A 22 -1.86 11.73 3.25
C TYR A 22 -2.78 11.84 4.45
N GLU A 23 -2.19 12.04 5.62
CA GLU A 23 -2.90 12.13 6.90
C GLU A 23 -3.18 13.60 7.18
N GLN A 24 -4.42 14.00 7.01
CA GLN A 24 -4.84 15.40 7.02
C GLN A 24 -4.70 16.02 8.41
N ILE A 25 -4.04 17.18 8.50
CA ILE A 25 -4.00 18.04 9.69
C ILE A 25 -5.15 19.03 9.64
N ASP A 26 -5.30 19.73 8.52
CA ASP A 26 -6.39 20.70 8.27
C ASP A 26 -6.79 20.67 6.77
N ALA A 27 -7.67 21.56 6.35
CA ALA A 27 -8.14 21.64 4.97
C ALA A 27 -7.02 21.79 3.90
N VAL A 28 -5.78 22.10 4.31
CA VAL A 28 -4.67 22.44 3.40
C VAL A 28 -3.43 21.59 3.66
N ARG A 29 -3.16 21.21 4.93
CA ARG A 29 -1.91 20.55 5.35
C ARG A 29 -2.14 19.10 5.72
N PHE A 30 -1.16 18.28 5.42
CA PHE A 30 -1.15 16.84 5.73
C PHE A 30 0.27 16.40 6.13
N ILE A 31 0.34 15.22 6.75
CA ILE A 31 1.56 14.43 6.95
C ILE A 31 1.53 13.30 5.92
N GLY A 32 2.65 13.00 5.31
CA GLY A 32 2.75 11.92 4.34
C GLY A 32 4.19 11.55 4.07
N ASN A 33 4.39 10.39 3.45
CA ASN A 33 5.69 9.88 3.06
C ASN A 33 6.04 10.26 1.63
N TYR A 34 7.33 10.42 1.34
CA TYR A 34 7.79 10.55 -0.04
C TYR A 34 7.59 9.22 -0.77
N SER A 35 6.72 9.22 -1.77
CA SER A 35 6.53 8.08 -2.67
C SER A 35 5.89 8.57 -3.96
N SER A 36 6.42 8.13 -5.08
CA SER A 36 5.82 8.40 -6.40
C SER A 36 4.74 7.36 -6.78
N GLY A 37 4.68 6.23 -6.08
CA GLY A 37 3.83 5.10 -6.43
C GLY A 37 4.32 4.24 -7.59
N ARG A 38 5.42 4.63 -8.26
CA ARG A 38 5.90 4.00 -9.50
C ARG A 38 6.04 2.48 -9.38
N MET A 39 6.62 1.97 -8.30
CA MET A 39 6.81 0.53 -8.10
C MET A 39 5.50 -0.25 -8.18
N GLY A 40 4.47 0.17 -7.44
CA GLY A 40 3.16 -0.51 -7.45
C GLY A 40 2.46 -0.41 -8.80
N PHE A 41 2.60 0.70 -9.52
CA PHE A 41 2.04 0.85 -10.86
C PHE A 41 2.74 -0.05 -11.88
N GLU A 42 4.07 -0.18 -11.83
CA GLU A 42 4.80 -1.11 -12.71
C GLU A 42 4.47 -2.57 -12.40
N LEU A 43 4.35 -2.93 -11.13
CA LEU A 43 3.88 -4.26 -10.73
C LEU A 43 2.48 -4.53 -11.28
N ALA A 44 1.55 -3.58 -11.14
CA ALA A 44 0.19 -3.72 -11.64
C ALA A 44 0.17 -3.92 -13.17
N ARG A 45 1.00 -3.18 -13.91
CA ARG A 45 1.17 -3.32 -15.36
C ARG A 45 1.65 -4.72 -15.73
N VAL A 46 2.74 -5.18 -15.10
CA VAL A 46 3.35 -6.49 -15.40
C VAL A 46 2.39 -7.64 -15.11
N PHE A 47 1.68 -7.61 -13.99
CA PHE A 47 0.69 -8.64 -13.66
C PHE A 47 -0.48 -8.64 -14.63
N ALA A 48 -1.00 -7.47 -15.00
CA ALA A 48 -2.08 -7.34 -15.96
C ALA A 48 -1.68 -7.81 -17.37
N GLU A 49 -0.48 -7.45 -17.85
CA GLU A 49 0.09 -7.93 -19.13
C GLU A 49 0.27 -9.46 -19.15
N LYS A 50 0.50 -10.08 -17.97
CA LYS A 50 0.58 -11.53 -17.82
C LYS A 50 -0.78 -12.21 -17.59
N GLY A 51 -1.88 -11.47 -17.71
CA GLY A 51 -3.24 -11.99 -17.71
C GLY A 51 -3.94 -11.99 -16.33
N ALA A 52 -3.34 -11.43 -15.30
CA ALA A 52 -4.01 -11.29 -14.00
C ALA A 52 -5.10 -10.21 -14.02
N GLU A 53 -6.12 -10.38 -13.17
CA GLU A 53 -7.05 -9.32 -12.77
C GLU A 53 -6.45 -8.55 -11.59
N VAL A 54 -6.14 -7.27 -11.77
CA VAL A 54 -5.43 -6.46 -10.78
C VAL A 54 -6.35 -5.43 -10.14
N SER A 55 -6.45 -5.46 -8.82
CA SER A 55 -7.01 -4.38 -7.99
C SER A 55 -5.85 -3.52 -7.49
N LEU A 56 -5.70 -2.32 -8.05
CA LEU A 56 -4.67 -1.35 -7.67
C LEU A 56 -5.27 -0.30 -6.74
N ILE A 57 -4.92 -0.36 -5.45
CA ILE A 57 -5.31 0.62 -4.44
C ILE A 57 -4.18 1.64 -4.29
N THR A 58 -4.42 2.89 -4.66
CA THR A 58 -3.35 3.90 -4.68
C THR A 58 -3.70 5.14 -3.87
N GLY A 59 -2.73 5.59 -3.09
CA GLY A 59 -2.74 6.95 -2.56
C GLY A 59 -2.48 8.00 -3.64
N PRO A 60 -2.45 9.31 -3.29
CA PRO A 60 -2.28 10.39 -4.25
C PRO A 60 -0.98 10.27 -5.05
N THR A 61 -1.08 10.26 -6.38
CA THR A 61 0.06 10.09 -7.29
C THR A 61 -0.24 10.68 -8.67
N GLN A 62 0.82 10.99 -9.42
CA GLN A 62 0.76 11.38 -10.84
C GLN A 62 0.84 10.17 -11.79
N GLN A 63 1.00 8.95 -11.26
CA GLN A 63 1.09 7.74 -12.09
C GLN A 63 -0.23 7.45 -12.77
N ILE A 64 -0.16 7.02 -14.02
CA ILE A 64 -1.31 6.63 -14.85
C ILE A 64 -1.13 5.18 -15.27
N ILE A 65 -2.20 4.43 -15.27
CA ILE A 65 -2.28 3.08 -15.80
C ILE A 65 -3.59 2.91 -16.57
N GLU A 66 -3.47 2.47 -17.82
CA GLU A 66 -4.61 2.16 -18.69
C GLU A 66 -4.44 0.71 -19.17
N HIS A 67 -5.18 -0.20 -18.56
CA HIS A 67 -5.19 -1.61 -18.94
C HIS A 67 -6.54 -2.22 -18.52
N SER A 68 -7.17 -3.00 -19.44
CA SER A 68 -8.49 -3.60 -19.21
C SER A 68 -8.57 -4.50 -17.99
N ASN A 69 -7.46 -5.12 -17.59
CA ASN A 69 -7.38 -6.02 -16.44
C ASN A 69 -7.00 -5.30 -15.14
N VAL A 70 -6.91 -3.96 -15.12
CA VAL A 70 -6.60 -3.20 -13.91
C VAL A 70 -7.82 -2.38 -13.48
N THR A 71 -8.28 -2.61 -12.28
CA THR A 71 -9.25 -1.76 -11.60
C THR A 71 -8.51 -0.91 -10.57
N ARG A 72 -8.50 0.41 -10.78
CA ARG A 72 -7.85 1.38 -9.90
C ARG A 72 -8.83 1.91 -8.85
N TYR A 73 -8.38 1.93 -7.60
CA TYR A 73 -9.08 2.53 -6.47
C TYR A 73 -8.21 3.64 -5.86
N ASP A 74 -8.67 4.88 -5.98
CA ASP A 74 -7.98 6.04 -5.41
C ASP A 74 -8.43 6.23 -3.96
N VAL A 75 -7.46 6.29 -3.04
CA VAL A 75 -7.65 6.55 -1.62
C VAL A 75 -6.76 7.72 -1.19
N LYS A 76 -7.05 8.35 -0.05
CA LYS A 76 -6.29 9.51 0.43
C LYS A 76 -5.40 9.19 1.62
N ASN A 77 -5.91 8.42 2.58
CA ASN A 77 -5.26 8.20 3.87
C ASN A 77 -5.13 6.70 4.20
N ALA A 78 -4.40 6.41 5.26
CA ALA A 78 -4.14 5.05 5.73
C ALA A 78 -5.41 4.27 6.08
N ALA A 79 -6.43 4.93 6.64
CA ALA A 79 -7.69 4.28 6.99
C ALA A 79 -8.43 3.80 5.74
N GLN A 80 -8.56 4.66 4.72
CA GLN A 80 -9.20 4.28 3.44
C GLN A 80 -8.40 3.19 2.71
N MET A 81 -7.06 3.27 2.73
CA MET A 81 -6.22 2.24 2.14
C MET A 81 -6.38 0.91 2.87
N TYR A 82 -6.43 0.93 4.20
CA TYR A 82 -6.70 -0.26 5.01
C TYR A 82 -8.04 -0.91 4.63
N ASP A 83 -9.13 -0.14 4.66
CA ASP A 83 -10.47 -0.67 4.43
C ASP A 83 -10.58 -1.28 3.02
N LYS A 84 -10.11 -0.58 1.98
CA LYS A 84 -10.14 -1.07 0.59
C LYS A 84 -9.22 -2.26 0.37
N THR A 85 -8.04 -2.28 0.99
CA THR A 85 -7.10 -3.40 0.85
C THR A 85 -7.66 -4.67 1.50
N VAL A 86 -8.25 -4.55 2.69
CA VAL A 86 -8.90 -5.69 3.37
C VAL A 86 -10.04 -6.25 2.53
N GLU A 87 -10.89 -5.39 1.97
CA GLU A 87 -11.99 -5.80 1.07
C GLU A 87 -11.47 -6.58 -0.15
N CYS A 88 -10.46 -6.05 -0.85
CA CYS A 88 -9.89 -6.69 -2.02
C CYS A 88 -9.16 -8.00 -1.69
N PHE A 89 -8.54 -8.08 -0.49
CA PHE A 89 -7.77 -9.24 -0.05
C PHE A 89 -8.60 -10.50 0.13
N GLU A 90 -9.86 -10.38 0.52
CA GLU A 90 -10.74 -11.53 0.76
C GLU A 90 -10.84 -12.49 -0.44
N ASN A 91 -10.75 -11.94 -1.64
CA ASN A 91 -10.96 -12.67 -2.90
C ASN A 91 -9.73 -12.63 -3.83
N CYS A 92 -8.55 -12.25 -3.35
CA CYS A 92 -7.33 -12.26 -4.16
C CYS A 92 -6.48 -13.52 -3.91
N ASP A 93 -5.69 -13.89 -4.92
CA ASP A 93 -4.68 -14.96 -4.82
C ASP A 93 -3.34 -14.40 -4.30
N ILE A 94 -3.02 -13.16 -4.68
CA ILE A 94 -1.74 -12.51 -4.37
C ILE A 94 -2.00 -11.08 -3.89
N ALA A 95 -1.44 -10.71 -2.75
CA ALA A 95 -1.42 -9.33 -2.28
C ALA A 95 0.01 -8.80 -2.19
N ILE A 96 0.25 -7.63 -2.76
CA ILE A 96 1.56 -6.96 -2.80
C ILE A 96 1.41 -5.56 -2.22
N LEU A 97 1.99 -5.33 -1.04
CA LEU A 97 1.87 -4.08 -0.31
C LEU A 97 3.12 -3.23 -0.49
N SER A 98 3.12 -2.40 -1.54
CA SER A 98 4.23 -1.50 -1.89
C SER A 98 3.96 -0.02 -1.59
N ALA A 99 2.79 0.31 -1.05
CA ALA A 99 2.45 1.67 -0.67
C ALA A 99 3.30 2.18 0.50
N ALA A 100 3.63 3.47 0.50
CA ALA A 100 4.26 4.17 1.60
C ALA A 100 3.18 4.72 2.56
N VAL A 101 2.59 3.83 3.34
CA VAL A 101 1.55 4.16 4.31
C VAL A 101 2.16 4.90 5.49
N ALA A 102 1.53 5.99 5.93
CA ALA A 102 1.96 6.69 7.14
C ALA A 102 1.68 5.85 8.39
N ASP A 103 2.67 5.71 9.27
CA ASP A 103 2.54 4.97 10.53
C ASP A 103 1.71 5.72 11.58
N TYR A 104 1.59 7.03 11.42
CA TYR A 104 0.87 7.92 12.33
C TYR A 104 -0.08 8.85 11.57
N THR A 105 -1.22 9.14 12.19
CA THR A 105 -2.21 10.09 11.70
C THR A 105 -2.57 11.11 12.80
N PRO A 106 -2.94 12.36 12.49
CA PRO A 106 -3.43 13.29 13.50
C PRO A 106 -4.64 12.73 14.24
N LYS A 107 -4.60 12.80 15.59
CA LYS A 107 -5.70 12.36 16.46
C LYS A 107 -6.99 13.10 16.16
N SER A 108 -6.88 14.37 15.77
CA SER A 108 -8.00 15.21 15.35
C SER A 108 -7.62 16.02 14.12
N THR A 109 -8.57 16.21 13.21
CA THR A 109 -8.42 16.99 11.99
C THR A 109 -9.29 18.24 12.04
N PHE A 110 -8.88 19.29 11.35
CA PHE A 110 -9.64 20.52 11.25
C PHE A 110 -10.20 20.68 9.83
N ASN A 111 -11.50 20.93 9.73
CA ASN A 111 -12.17 21.13 8.43
C ASN A 111 -11.82 22.47 7.76
N THR A 112 -11.22 23.40 8.49
CA THR A 112 -10.80 24.70 8.00
C THR A 112 -9.31 24.89 8.21
N LYS A 113 -8.68 25.70 7.35
CA LYS A 113 -7.26 26.04 7.49
C LYS A 113 -6.99 26.70 8.84
N LEU A 114 -6.11 26.13 9.64
CA LEU A 114 -5.65 26.73 10.88
C LEU A 114 -4.89 28.02 10.58
N LYS A 115 -5.36 29.13 11.18
CA LYS A 115 -4.67 30.43 11.07
C LYS A 115 -3.36 30.37 11.84
N LYS A 116 -2.30 30.99 11.28
CA LYS A 116 -1.03 31.15 11.97
C LYS A 116 -1.25 32.01 13.22
N LYS A 117 -0.85 31.48 14.36
CA LYS A 117 -0.76 32.19 15.65
C LYS A 117 0.71 32.47 15.95
N THR A 118 0.97 33.28 16.96
CA THR A 118 2.35 33.57 17.44
C THR A 118 3.01 32.35 18.07
N ASP A 119 2.22 31.41 18.59
CA ASP A 119 2.70 30.22 19.30
C ASP A 119 2.94 29.03 18.37
N ASN A 120 3.64 28.02 18.88
CA ASN A 120 3.89 26.78 18.19
C ASN A 120 2.57 26.04 17.90
N LEU A 121 2.49 25.39 16.73
CA LEU A 121 1.43 24.44 16.43
C LEU A 121 1.87 23.05 16.89
N VAL A 122 1.18 22.49 17.87
CA VAL A 122 1.37 21.10 18.31
C VAL A 122 0.28 20.23 17.69
N VAL A 123 0.69 19.14 17.05
CA VAL A 123 -0.20 18.13 16.47
C VAL A 123 0.01 16.82 17.19
N GLU A 124 -1.00 16.36 17.93
CA GLU A 124 -0.98 15.03 18.55
C GLU A 124 -1.22 13.97 17.48
N LEU A 125 -0.33 12.97 17.42
CA LEU A 125 -0.39 11.88 16.46
C LEU A 125 -0.75 10.57 17.16
N VAL A 126 -1.53 9.74 16.48
CA VAL A 126 -1.88 8.38 16.92
C VAL A 126 -1.47 7.36 15.85
N PRO A 127 -1.13 6.11 16.22
CA PRO A 127 -0.77 5.08 15.25
C PRO A 127 -1.91 4.78 14.29
N THR A 128 -1.56 4.50 13.03
CA THR A 128 -2.48 3.97 12.02
C THR A 128 -2.61 2.44 12.16
N LYS A 129 -3.61 1.86 11.50
CA LYS A 129 -3.77 0.41 11.46
C LYS A 129 -2.69 -0.22 10.57
N ASP A 130 -2.02 -1.27 11.06
CA ASP A 130 -1.03 -2.02 10.28
C ASP A 130 -1.72 -2.96 9.29
N ILE A 131 -1.83 -2.53 8.03
CA ILE A 131 -2.49 -3.27 6.96
C ILE A 131 -1.84 -4.64 6.76
N LEU A 132 -0.51 -4.68 6.68
CA LEU A 132 0.24 -5.91 6.41
C LEU A 132 0.08 -6.94 7.54
N ALA A 133 0.11 -6.50 8.79
CA ALA A 133 -0.13 -7.38 9.94
C ALA A 133 -1.58 -7.91 9.96
N GLU A 134 -2.54 -7.09 9.58
CA GLU A 134 -3.94 -7.52 9.49
C GLU A 134 -4.15 -8.57 8.39
N LEU A 135 -3.58 -8.35 7.20
CA LEU A 135 -3.68 -9.33 6.12
C LEU A 135 -3.00 -10.64 6.50
N GLY A 136 -1.85 -10.61 7.18
CA GLY A 136 -1.17 -11.81 7.66
C GLY A 136 -2.00 -12.64 8.65
N LYS A 137 -2.88 -12.00 9.44
CA LYS A 137 -3.83 -12.72 10.32
C LYS A 137 -4.98 -13.36 9.54
N ARG A 138 -5.44 -12.71 8.46
CA ARG A 138 -6.58 -13.17 7.63
C ARG A 138 -6.18 -14.11 6.50
N LYS A 139 -4.89 -14.19 6.21
CA LYS A 139 -4.35 -14.95 5.07
C LYS A 139 -4.81 -16.40 5.09
N LYS A 140 -5.37 -16.86 3.96
CA LYS A 140 -5.71 -18.26 3.69
C LYS A 140 -4.47 -18.99 3.16
N GLU A 141 -4.44 -20.32 3.24
CA GLU A 141 -3.29 -21.13 2.82
C GLU A 141 -2.90 -20.96 1.34
N ASN A 142 -3.90 -20.70 0.49
CA ASN A 142 -3.70 -20.53 -0.96
C ASN A 142 -3.39 -19.07 -1.36
N GLN A 143 -3.28 -18.14 -0.43
CA GLN A 143 -2.97 -16.74 -0.70
C GLN A 143 -1.49 -16.45 -0.49
N ILE A 144 -0.91 -15.65 -1.37
CA ILE A 144 0.47 -15.15 -1.27
C ILE A 144 0.44 -13.70 -0.81
N LEU A 145 1.18 -13.40 0.26
CA LEU A 145 1.31 -12.06 0.83
C LEU A 145 2.74 -11.55 0.72
N VAL A 146 2.93 -10.48 -0.02
CA VAL A 146 4.24 -9.85 -0.26
C VAL A 146 4.26 -8.47 0.40
N GLY A 147 5.27 -8.24 1.24
CA GLY A 147 5.54 -6.94 1.84
C GLY A 147 6.78 -6.28 1.26
N PHE A 148 6.89 -4.98 1.47
CA PHE A 148 8.10 -4.20 1.20
C PHE A 148 8.69 -3.70 2.52
N ALA A 149 9.99 -3.63 2.59
CA ALA A 149 10.73 -3.02 3.67
C ALA A 149 11.73 -2.02 3.10
N LEU A 150 11.69 -0.80 3.62
CA LEU A 150 12.74 0.20 3.45
C LEU A 150 13.40 0.31 4.82
N GLU A 151 14.62 -0.19 4.93
CA GLU A 151 15.36 -0.22 6.18
C GLU A 151 16.68 0.54 5.98
N THR A 152 17.14 1.22 7.01
CA THR A 152 18.39 1.98 7.00
C THR A 152 19.48 1.32 7.85
N ASP A 153 19.09 0.40 8.76
CA ASP A 153 19.98 -0.33 9.67
C ASP A 153 19.51 -1.77 9.84
N ASN A 154 20.45 -2.72 9.98
CA ASN A 154 20.20 -4.16 10.18
C ASN A 154 19.14 -4.74 9.23
N GLU A 155 19.18 -4.31 7.98
CA GLU A 155 18.16 -4.51 6.96
C GLU A 155 17.67 -5.96 6.86
N LEU A 156 18.60 -6.92 6.82
CA LEU A 156 18.26 -8.33 6.63
C LEU A 156 17.56 -8.93 7.86
N GLU A 157 18.01 -8.57 9.08
CA GLU A 157 17.42 -9.11 10.31
C GLU A 157 16.04 -8.52 10.54
N ASN A 158 15.88 -7.21 10.37
CA ASN A 158 14.59 -6.52 10.46
C ASN A 158 13.58 -7.07 9.44
N ALA A 159 14.03 -7.32 8.20
CA ALA A 159 13.20 -7.91 7.16
C ALA A 159 12.76 -9.35 7.52
N LYS A 160 13.66 -10.20 8.05
CA LYS A 160 13.34 -11.55 8.50
C LYS A 160 12.33 -11.55 9.65
N GLU A 161 12.53 -10.68 10.65
CA GLU A 161 11.60 -10.53 11.76
C GLU A 161 10.22 -10.10 11.27
N LYS A 162 10.16 -9.11 10.39
CA LYS A 162 8.92 -8.61 9.78
C LYS A 162 8.20 -9.70 8.99
N LEU A 163 8.94 -10.51 8.20
CA LEU A 163 8.41 -11.63 7.44
C LEU A 163 7.72 -12.63 8.35
N LEU A 164 8.37 -13.06 9.42
CA LEU A 164 7.83 -14.03 10.38
C LEU A 164 6.66 -13.45 11.19
N ARG A 165 6.85 -12.27 11.78
CA ARG A 165 5.87 -11.62 12.64
C ARG A 165 4.56 -11.31 11.91
N LYS A 166 4.63 -10.93 10.63
CA LYS A 166 3.46 -10.59 9.82
C LYS A 166 2.99 -11.71 8.91
N LYS A 167 3.58 -12.92 9.03
CA LYS A 167 3.23 -14.13 8.26
C LYS A 167 3.27 -13.90 6.74
N LEU A 168 4.31 -13.23 6.26
CA LEU A 168 4.50 -12.97 4.84
C LEU A 168 5.11 -14.20 4.16
N ASP A 169 4.82 -14.36 2.86
CA ASP A 169 5.48 -15.38 2.02
C ASP A 169 6.76 -14.81 1.37
N CYS A 170 6.79 -13.50 1.16
CA CYS A 170 7.94 -12.81 0.59
C CYS A 170 8.04 -11.39 1.16
N ILE A 171 9.27 -10.91 1.32
CA ILE A 171 9.55 -9.51 1.60
C ILE A 171 10.57 -8.98 0.60
N VAL A 172 10.27 -7.85 0.00
CA VAL A 172 11.19 -7.13 -0.90
C VAL A 172 11.88 -6.07 -0.07
N LEU A 173 13.21 -6.22 0.05
CA LEU A 173 14.05 -5.27 0.75
C LEU A 173 14.55 -4.23 -0.25
N ASN A 174 14.34 -2.97 0.07
CA ASN A 174 14.84 -1.81 -0.67
C ASN A 174 15.74 -0.98 0.26
N SER A 175 16.89 -0.60 -0.23
CA SER A 175 17.91 0.18 0.50
C SER A 175 18.22 1.48 -0.23
#